data_d10ea02d5c25754ced9ee2479ac3b034
#
_entry.id   d10ea02d5c25754ced9ee2479ac3b034
#
_cell.length_a   1.000
_cell.length_b   1.000
_cell.length_c   1.000
_cell.angle_alpha   90.00
_cell.angle_beta   90.00
_cell.angle_gamma   90.00
#
_symmetry.space_group_name_H-M   'P 1'
#
loop_
_entity.id
_entity.type
_entity.pdbx_description
1 polymer ?
#
loop_
_entity_poly.entity_id
_entity_poly.type
_entity_poly.pdbx_seq_one_letter_code
_entity_poly.pdbx_strand_id
1 'polypeptide(L)'
;MPAAITAIRDGYGNVAPDPDWESLLITPPHPDYPSAHCMAAGAVAQVLRDDFGRDGVKFSYVFPPGLGMTRSYTSLAQIEKEMEDARAFAGIHFRSTNQHSTELGRRVGAYAVANHLRPMAASRASR
;
A
#
# COMPACT_ATOMS: atom_id res chain seq x y z
N MET A 1 5.77 -9.69 18.81
CA MET A 1 4.50 -9.03 18.46
C MET A 1 4.82 -7.77 17.66
N PRO A 2 4.03 -7.38 16.67
CA PRO A 2 4.13 -6.06 16.08
C PRO A 2 3.96 -4.96 17.13
N ALA A 3 4.75 -3.89 17.03
CA ALA A 3 4.76 -2.81 18.00
C ALA A 3 3.38 -2.17 18.22
N ALA A 4 2.52 -2.14 17.19
CA ALA A 4 1.16 -1.63 17.29
C ALA A 4 0.31 -2.40 18.30
N ILE A 5 0.37 -3.74 18.30
CA ILE A 5 -0.40 -4.58 19.22
C ILE A 5 0.11 -4.42 20.66
N THR A 6 1.43 -4.44 20.82
CA THR A 6 2.04 -4.22 22.13
C THR A 6 1.64 -2.83 22.69
N ALA A 7 1.71 -1.78 21.86
CA ALA A 7 1.33 -0.44 22.27
C ALA A 7 -0.15 -0.33 22.69
N ILE A 8 -1.04 -1.06 22.06
CA ILE A 8 -2.47 -1.06 22.43
C ILE A 8 -2.69 -1.85 23.73
N ARG A 9 -2.12 -3.04 23.85
CA ARG A 9 -2.30 -3.89 25.04
C ARG A 9 -1.68 -3.31 26.30
N ASP A 10 -0.49 -2.75 26.19
CA ASP A 10 0.29 -2.25 27.31
C ASP A 10 0.05 -0.74 27.56
N GLY A 11 -0.55 -0.05 26.58
CA GLY A 11 -0.67 1.39 26.55
C GLY A 11 0.62 2.08 26.08
N TYR A 12 0.50 3.15 25.30
CA TYR A 12 1.64 3.95 24.86
C TYR A 12 1.22 5.41 24.64
N GLY A 13 1.94 6.32 25.27
CA GLY A 13 1.63 7.75 25.20
C GLY A 13 0.24 8.04 25.78
N ASN A 14 -0.68 8.53 24.93
CA ASN A 14 -2.07 8.83 25.32
C ASN A 14 -3.04 7.67 25.04
N VAL A 15 -2.56 6.50 24.62
CA VAL A 15 -3.39 5.32 24.39
C VAL A 15 -3.57 4.59 25.71
N ALA A 16 -4.83 4.49 26.17
CA ALA A 16 -5.14 3.68 27.33
C ALA A 16 -4.87 2.19 27.04
N PRO A 17 -4.31 1.44 27.98
CA PRO A 17 -4.03 0.02 27.80
C PRO A 17 -5.35 -0.77 27.63
N ASP A 18 -5.35 -1.70 26.68
CA ASP A 18 -6.40 -2.69 26.47
C ASP A 18 -5.76 -4.08 26.34
N PRO A 19 -5.55 -4.79 27.45
CA PRO A 19 -4.90 -6.10 27.46
C PRO A 19 -5.63 -7.17 26.65
N ASP A 20 -6.94 -7.02 26.48
CA ASP A 20 -7.79 -7.99 25.77
C ASP A 20 -7.93 -7.66 24.27
N TRP A 21 -7.33 -6.58 23.81
CA TRP A 21 -7.41 -6.18 22.41
C TRP A 21 -6.80 -7.22 21.47
N GLU A 22 -7.55 -7.56 20.43
CA GLU A 22 -7.11 -8.46 19.36
C GLU A 22 -7.30 -7.80 17.99
N SER A 23 -6.38 -8.09 17.07
CA SER A 23 -6.50 -7.65 15.68
C SER A 23 -7.58 -8.46 14.97
N LEU A 24 -8.31 -7.82 14.03
CA LEU A 24 -9.33 -8.47 13.22
C LEU A 24 -8.76 -9.64 12.38
N LEU A 25 -7.53 -9.51 11.92
CA LEU A 25 -6.83 -10.54 11.17
C LEU A 25 -5.64 -11.06 11.99
N ILE A 26 -5.24 -12.31 11.70
CA ILE A 26 -4.05 -12.90 12.31
C ILE A 26 -2.86 -11.96 12.09
N THR A 27 -2.24 -11.58 13.19
CA THR A 27 -1.08 -10.69 13.17
C THR A 27 0.12 -11.36 12.54
N PRO A 28 0.66 -10.82 11.44
CA PRO A 28 1.85 -11.36 10.82
C PRO A 28 3.09 -11.13 11.70
N PRO A 29 4.10 -12.04 11.68
CA PRO A 29 5.29 -11.95 12.51
C PRO A 29 6.34 -11.00 11.91
N HIS A 30 5.98 -9.74 11.66
CA HIS A 30 6.90 -8.72 11.14
C HIS A 30 6.70 -7.38 11.88
N PRO A 31 7.66 -6.44 11.80
CA PRO A 31 7.53 -5.11 12.39
C PRO A 31 6.33 -4.32 11.86
N ASP A 32 5.88 -3.32 12.64
CA ASP A 32 4.85 -2.40 12.19
C ASP A 32 5.32 -1.55 11.00
N TYR A 33 6.54 -1.06 11.05
CA TYR A 33 7.10 -0.21 9.98
C TYR A 33 8.28 -0.90 9.27
N PRO A 34 8.33 -0.81 7.91
CA PRO A 34 7.29 -0.27 7.02
C PRO A 34 6.15 -1.27 6.76
N SER A 35 4.94 -0.75 6.49
CA SER A 35 3.82 -1.56 6.00
C SER A 35 4.11 -2.01 4.56
N ALA A 36 4.46 -3.28 4.38
CA ALA A 36 4.86 -3.81 3.07
C ALA A 36 3.76 -3.66 2.01
N HIS A 37 2.50 -3.88 2.38
CA HIS A 37 1.37 -3.73 1.45
C HIS A 37 1.18 -2.28 1.00
N CYS A 38 1.25 -1.32 1.93
CA CYS A 38 1.13 0.10 1.59
C CYS A 38 2.32 0.58 0.75
N MET A 39 3.53 0.12 1.08
CA MET A 39 4.73 0.44 0.30
C MET A 39 4.63 -0.11 -1.12
N ALA A 40 4.20 -1.37 -1.29
CA ALA A 40 4.00 -1.96 -2.60
C ALA A 40 2.92 -1.23 -3.40
N ALA A 41 1.78 -0.89 -2.78
CA ALA A 41 0.71 -0.13 -3.42
C ALA A 41 1.21 1.24 -3.90
N GLY A 42 1.94 1.97 -3.06
CA GLY A 42 2.54 3.25 -3.42
C GLY A 42 3.54 3.15 -4.58
N ALA A 43 4.41 2.13 -4.57
CA ALA A 43 5.40 1.93 -5.63
C ALA A 43 4.74 1.62 -6.99
N VAL A 44 3.78 0.68 -7.00
CA VAL A 44 3.05 0.32 -8.22
C VAL A 44 2.22 1.49 -8.73
N ALA A 45 1.50 2.17 -7.85
CA ALA A 45 0.70 3.34 -8.24
C ALA A 45 1.58 4.44 -8.85
N GLN A 46 2.79 4.67 -8.31
CA GLN A 46 3.71 5.67 -8.88
C GLN A 46 4.20 5.27 -10.27
N VAL A 47 4.61 4.02 -10.47
CA VAL A 47 5.01 3.54 -11.80
C VAL A 47 3.88 3.71 -12.82
N LEU A 48 2.64 3.39 -12.44
CA LEU A 48 1.48 3.55 -13.31
C LEU A 48 1.15 5.04 -13.57
N ARG A 49 1.33 5.93 -12.58
CA ARG A 49 1.19 7.39 -12.79
C ARG A 49 2.16 7.91 -13.83
N ASP A 50 3.40 7.47 -13.74
CA ASP A 50 4.44 7.88 -14.68
C ASP A 50 4.18 7.33 -16.09
N ASP A 51 3.73 6.09 -16.21
CA ASP A 51 3.42 5.45 -17.49
C ASP A 51 2.17 6.06 -18.16
N PHE A 52 1.10 6.28 -17.41
CA PHE A 52 -0.13 6.89 -17.94
C PHE A 52 -0.10 8.42 -17.97
N GLY A 53 0.90 9.06 -17.37
CA GLY A 53 1.00 10.52 -17.25
C GLY A 53 -0.12 11.16 -16.41
N ARG A 54 -0.82 10.38 -15.59
CA ARG A 54 -1.96 10.86 -14.77
C ARG A 54 -2.33 9.89 -13.66
N ASP A 55 -2.99 10.38 -12.60
CA ASP A 55 -3.58 9.58 -11.53
C ASP A 55 -4.96 9.00 -11.88
N GLY A 56 -5.73 9.69 -12.71
CA GLY A 56 -7.11 9.37 -13.06
C GLY A 56 -7.21 8.18 -14.02
N VAL A 57 -7.02 6.98 -13.53
CA VAL A 57 -7.15 5.72 -14.27
C VAL A 57 -8.40 4.99 -13.79
N LYS A 58 -9.33 4.72 -14.71
CA LYS A 58 -10.57 3.99 -14.40
C LYS A 58 -10.40 2.52 -14.71
N PHE A 59 -10.64 1.68 -13.73
CA PHE A 59 -10.66 0.22 -13.94
C PHE A 59 -11.49 -0.48 -12.87
N SER A 60 -11.83 -1.73 -13.13
CA SER A 60 -12.52 -2.60 -12.18
C SER A 60 -11.74 -3.89 -12.02
N TYR A 61 -11.74 -4.40 -10.82
CA TYR A 61 -11.11 -5.66 -10.47
C TYR A 61 -12.11 -6.57 -9.75
N VAL A 62 -12.21 -7.81 -10.20
CA VAL A 62 -13.03 -8.83 -9.54
C VAL A 62 -12.17 -9.52 -8.48
N PHE A 63 -12.54 -9.35 -7.23
CA PHE A 63 -11.85 -9.97 -6.10
C PHE A 63 -12.03 -11.50 -6.17
N PRO A 64 -11.13 -12.30 -5.50
CA PRO A 64 -10.81 -13.64 -5.97
C PRO A 64 -12.01 -14.45 -6.42
N PRO A 65 -11.79 -15.33 -7.40
CA PRO A 65 -12.86 -16.17 -7.95
C PRO A 65 -13.63 -16.86 -6.81
N GLY A 66 -14.93 -16.60 -6.72
CA GLY A 66 -15.80 -17.20 -5.70
C GLY A 66 -16.42 -16.24 -4.70
N LEU A 67 -15.87 -15.04 -4.46
CA LEU A 67 -16.47 -14.03 -3.57
C LEU A 67 -17.40 -13.03 -4.28
N GLY A 68 -17.40 -13.01 -5.64
CA GLY A 68 -18.34 -12.21 -6.43
C GLY A 68 -18.27 -10.70 -6.23
N MET A 69 -17.24 -10.19 -5.53
CA MET A 69 -17.11 -8.76 -5.26
C MET A 69 -16.28 -8.08 -6.35
N THR A 70 -16.88 -7.07 -6.98
CA THR A 70 -16.17 -6.19 -7.92
C THR A 70 -15.82 -4.89 -7.21
N ARG A 71 -14.56 -4.49 -7.30
CA ARG A 71 -14.08 -3.17 -6.88
C ARG A 71 -13.84 -2.33 -8.11
N SER A 72 -14.31 -1.08 -8.07
CA SER A 72 -14.14 -0.13 -9.16
C SER A 72 -13.42 1.12 -8.65
N TYR A 73 -12.43 1.57 -9.41
CA TYR A 73 -11.59 2.69 -9.06
C TYR A 73 -11.62 3.74 -10.17
N THR A 74 -11.48 4.99 -9.80
CA THR A 74 -11.39 6.13 -10.70
C THR A 74 -10.05 6.84 -10.63
N SER A 75 -9.21 6.44 -9.68
CA SER A 75 -7.83 6.92 -9.54
C SER A 75 -6.95 5.89 -8.85
N LEU A 76 -5.65 6.00 -9.06
CA LEU A 76 -4.66 5.20 -8.36
C LEU A 76 -4.59 5.56 -6.87
N ALA A 77 -4.83 6.83 -6.53
CA ALA A 77 -4.90 7.30 -5.15
C ALA A 77 -6.00 6.58 -4.33
N GLN A 78 -7.11 6.18 -4.96
CA GLN A 78 -8.14 5.39 -4.27
C GLN A 78 -7.63 4.02 -3.83
N ILE A 79 -6.79 3.38 -4.63
CA ILE A 79 -6.21 2.07 -4.29
C ILE A 79 -5.25 2.20 -3.11
N GLU A 80 -4.39 3.22 -3.16
CA GLU A 80 -3.46 3.51 -2.06
C GLU A 80 -4.23 3.75 -0.76
N LYS A 81 -5.28 4.57 -0.82
CA LYS A 81 -6.11 4.88 0.35
C LYS A 81 -6.84 3.64 0.87
N GLU A 82 -7.40 2.82 -0.01
CA GLU A 82 -8.07 1.57 0.38
C GLU A 82 -7.08 0.60 1.03
N MET A 83 -5.85 0.50 0.52
CA MET A 83 -4.81 -0.32 1.14
C MET A 83 -4.45 0.18 2.54
N GLU A 84 -4.28 1.49 2.73
CA GLU A 84 -4.02 2.10 4.04
C GLU A 84 -5.15 1.78 5.04
N ASP A 85 -6.40 1.96 4.60
CA ASP A 85 -7.58 1.71 5.43
C ASP A 85 -7.71 0.23 5.76
N ALA A 86 -7.53 -0.67 4.80
CA ALA A 86 -7.59 -2.11 5.01
C ALA A 86 -6.59 -2.58 6.06
N ARG A 87 -5.36 -2.05 6.03
CA ARG A 87 -4.32 -2.42 7.01
C ARG A 87 -4.60 -1.85 8.40
N ALA A 88 -5.18 -0.65 8.47
CA ALA A 88 -5.60 -0.04 9.74
C ALA A 88 -6.80 -0.78 10.35
N PHE A 89 -7.85 -1.06 9.56
CA PHE A 89 -9.04 -1.78 10.04
C PHE A 89 -8.73 -3.24 10.42
N ALA A 90 -7.77 -3.86 9.76
CA ALA A 90 -7.30 -5.19 10.14
C ALA A 90 -6.59 -5.21 11.51
N GLY A 91 -6.26 -4.05 12.07
CA GLY A 91 -5.56 -3.93 13.35
C GLY A 91 -4.09 -4.35 13.29
N ILE A 92 -3.47 -4.31 12.11
CA ILE A 92 -2.10 -4.81 11.88
C ILE A 92 -1.07 -3.69 11.91
N HIS A 93 -1.44 -2.51 11.38
CA HIS A 93 -0.55 -1.35 11.29
C HIS A 93 -1.24 -0.08 11.77
N PHE A 94 -0.47 0.82 12.37
CA PHE A 94 -0.94 2.17 12.64
C PHE A 94 -1.22 2.92 11.33
N ARG A 95 -2.20 3.83 11.36
CA ARG A 95 -2.54 4.66 10.20
C ARG A 95 -1.35 5.50 9.72
N SER A 96 -0.59 6.09 10.65
CA SER A 96 0.62 6.84 10.33
C SER A 96 1.68 5.98 9.64
N THR A 97 1.87 4.74 10.10
CA THR A 97 2.76 3.76 9.46
C THR A 97 2.33 3.49 8.01
N ASN A 98 1.03 3.28 7.78
CA ASN A 98 0.51 3.03 6.45
C ASN A 98 0.78 4.21 5.51
N GLN A 99 0.47 5.44 5.93
CA GLN A 99 0.68 6.66 5.15
C GLN A 99 2.16 6.89 4.81
N HIS A 100 3.05 6.79 5.80
CA HIS A 100 4.49 6.92 5.55
C HIS A 100 5.02 5.82 4.62
N SER A 101 4.48 4.61 4.73
CA SER A 101 4.88 3.49 3.87
C SER A 101 4.40 3.67 2.42
N THR A 102 3.19 4.19 2.21
CA THR A 102 2.70 4.57 0.87
C THR A 102 3.63 5.60 0.23
N GLU A 103 3.99 6.64 0.97
CA GLU A 103 4.89 7.68 0.47
C GLU A 103 6.30 7.14 0.17
N LEU A 104 6.83 6.29 1.05
CA LEU A 104 8.10 5.59 0.79
C LEU A 104 8.01 4.76 -0.50
N GLY A 105 6.90 4.04 -0.69
CA GLY A 105 6.64 3.28 -1.90
C GLY A 105 6.64 4.15 -3.15
N ARG A 106 5.96 5.29 -3.14
CA ARG A 106 5.98 6.25 -4.26
C ARG A 106 7.39 6.69 -4.62
N ARG A 107 8.22 6.98 -3.63
CA ARG A 107 9.63 7.34 -3.87
C ARG A 107 10.42 6.20 -4.51
N VAL A 108 10.18 4.95 -4.08
CA VAL A 108 10.79 3.76 -4.69
C VAL A 108 10.33 3.59 -6.14
N GLY A 109 9.03 3.75 -6.43
CA GLY A 109 8.47 3.70 -7.78
C GLY A 109 9.08 4.76 -8.69
N ALA A 110 9.12 6.01 -8.25
CA ALA A 110 9.73 7.11 -8.99
C ALA A 110 11.23 6.85 -9.27
N TYR A 111 11.96 6.33 -8.30
CA TYR A 111 13.35 5.94 -8.49
C TYR A 111 13.51 4.84 -9.55
N ALA A 112 12.64 3.82 -9.50
CA ALA A 112 12.67 2.72 -10.47
C ALA A 112 12.42 3.22 -11.90
N VAL A 113 11.41 4.07 -12.11
CA VAL A 113 11.12 4.67 -13.42
C VAL A 113 12.30 5.50 -13.92
N ALA A 114 12.87 6.34 -13.07
CA ALA A 114 13.97 7.21 -13.45
C ALA A 114 15.27 6.47 -13.82
N ASN A 115 15.52 5.30 -13.20
CA ASN A 115 16.82 4.63 -13.31
C ASN A 115 16.78 3.27 -14.03
N HIS A 116 15.63 2.57 -14.03
CA HIS A 116 15.57 1.18 -14.52
C HIS A 116 14.51 0.93 -15.59
N LEU A 117 13.36 1.60 -15.53
CA LEU A 117 12.24 1.40 -16.46
C LEU A 117 12.29 2.41 -17.61
N ARG A 118 13.41 2.49 -18.33
CA ARG A 118 13.54 3.41 -19.46
C ARG A 118 12.99 2.80 -20.73
N PRO A 119 12.35 3.61 -21.62
CA PRO A 119 11.96 3.14 -22.93
C PRO A 119 13.17 2.58 -23.67
N MET A 120 13.02 1.42 -24.28
CA MET A 120 14.05 0.92 -25.20
C MET A 120 14.19 1.90 -26.37
N ALA A 121 15.43 2.26 -26.71
CA ALA A 121 15.67 3.02 -27.93
C ALA A 121 15.03 2.26 -29.11
N ALA A 122 14.19 2.95 -29.88
CA ALA A 122 13.60 2.35 -31.07
C ALA A 122 14.75 1.84 -31.94
N SER A 123 14.80 0.53 -32.20
CA SER A 123 15.72 -0.05 -33.14
C SER A 123 15.51 0.70 -34.46
N ARG A 124 16.51 1.46 -34.95
CA ARG A 124 16.51 1.95 -36.31
C ARG A 124 16.51 0.71 -37.19
N ALA A 125 15.31 0.32 -37.65
CA ALA A 125 15.22 -0.60 -38.75
C ALA A 125 15.99 0.06 -39.92
N SER A 126 17.16 -0.45 -40.21
CA SER A 126 17.91 -0.12 -41.45
C SER A 126 17.02 -0.51 -42.62
N ARG A 127 16.53 0.50 -43.34
CA ARG A 127 15.98 0.32 -44.68
C ARG A 127 17.10 0.08 -45.64
#